data_8da6223c0338e301ec828db9513d87c3
#
_entry.id   8da6223c0338e301ec828db9513d87c3
#
_cell.length_a   1.000
_cell.length_b   1.000
_cell.length_c   1.000
_cell.angle_alpha   90.00
_cell.angle_beta   90.00
_cell.angle_gamma   90.00
#
_symmetry.space_group_name_H-M   'P 1'
#
loop_
_entity.id
_entity.type
_entity.pdbx_description
1 polymer ?
#
loop_
_entity_poly.entity_id
_entity_poly.type
_entity_poly.pdbx_seq_one_letter_code
_entity_poly.pdbx_strand_id
1 'polypeptide(L)'
;MCNANFVVLSRAVMGMIALVVGFATPPSLWAKGFLENPQGGSFQSGLGVISGWVCDASSIDLIIDESTPLAAPYGTDREDTVGECGDANNGFGFLLNWNLLRDGTHTIRALADGVQFGSATFTVTTILGEEILSGIRGSFRLSDFPWSGTDVVIRWEESLQNFVIESVEVNVPEVGVGTF
;
A
#
# COMPACT_ATOMS: atom_id res chain seq x y z
N MET A 1 90.31 38.60 -15.22
CA MET A 1 89.29 38.52 -16.25
C MET A 1 88.37 37.33 -15.91
N CYS A 2 87.32 37.59 -15.15
CA CYS A 2 86.38 36.54 -14.76
C CYS A 2 85.08 36.80 -15.47
N ASN A 3 84.67 35.86 -16.33
CA ASN A 3 83.38 35.86 -16.98
C ASN A 3 82.38 35.15 -16.05
N ALA A 4 81.37 35.87 -15.60
CA ALA A 4 80.22 35.29 -14.87
C ALA A 4 79.10 34.93 -15.89
N ASN A 5 78.84 33.66 -16.04
CA ASN A 5 77.69 33.16 -16.80
C ASN A 5 76.44 33.23 -15.90
N PHE A 6 75.46 34.02 -16.32
CA PHE A 6 74.13 34.05 -15.70
C PHE A 6 73.27 32.93 -16.30
N VAL A 7 72.89 31.96 -15.42
CA VAL A 7 71.93 30.91 -15.78
C VAL A 7 70.53 31.43 -15.41
N VAL A 8 69.69 31.66 -16.44
CA VAL A 8 68.26 31.97 -16.23
C VAL A 8 67.47 30.68 -16.03
N LEU A 9 67.00 30.46 -14.83
CA LEU A 9 66.06 29.35 -14.53
C LEU A 9 64.66 29.80 -14.96
N SER A 10 64.18 29.19 -16.04
CA SER A 10 62.74 29.29 -16.46
C SER A 10 61.91 28.44 -15.50
N ARG A 11 61.01 29.09 -14.77
CA ARG A 11 59.98 28.42 -13.96
C ARG A 11 58.84 28.02 -14.88
N ALA A 12 58.72 26.72 -15.17
CA ALA A 12 57.54 26.13 -15.79
C ALA A 12 56.38 26.13 -14.77
N VAL A 13 55.36 26.92 -14.99
CA VAL A 13 54.10 26.86 -14.21
C VAL A 13 53.27 25.69 -14.75
N MET A 14 53.31 24.60 -14.02
CA MET A 14 52.48 23.42 -14.30
C MET A 14 51.07 23.68 -13.84
N GLY A 15 50.21 24.10 -14.80
CA GLY A 15 48.77 24.31 -14.55
C GLY A 15 48.09 22.96 -14.30
N MET A 16 47.66 22.75 -13.03
CA MET A 16 46.87 21.58 -12.64
C MET A 16 45.43 21.84 -13.11
N ILE A 17 45.00 21.25 -14.21
CA ILE A 17 43.61 21.24 -14.65
C ILE A 17 42.90 20.22 -13.77
N ALA A 18 42.15 20.68 -12.76
CA ALA A 18 41.24 19.84 -12.00
C ALA A 18 40.04 19.49 -12.87
N LEU A 19 40.00 18.23 -13.33
CA LEU A 19 38.84 17.66 -14.00
C LEU A 19 37.71 17.47 -12.94
N VAL A 20 36.76 18.39 -12.90
CA VAL A 20 35.54 18.23 -12.07
C VAL A 20 34.65 17.24 -12.80
N VAL A 21 34.73 15.96 -12.43
CA VAL A 21 33.76 14.95 -12.85
C VAL A 21 32.51 15.23 -12.04
N GLY A 22 31.57 15.96 -12.63
CA GLY A 22 30.23 16.13 -12.09
C GLY A 22 29.52 14.77 -12.12
N PHE A 23 29.36 14.14 -10.95
CA PHE A 23 28.41 13.05 -10.80
C PHE A 23 27.00 13.65 -10.97
N ALA A 24 26.43 13.53 -12.16
CA ALA A 24 25.01 13.74 -12.34
C ALA A 24 24.30 12.65 -11.51
N THR A 25 23.71 13.03 -10.37
CA THR A 25 22.77 12.15 -9.69
C THR A 25 21.64 11.85 -10.67
N PRO A 26 21.35 10.59 -11.00
CA PRO A 26 20.21 10.29 -11.85
C PRO A 26 18.97 10.91 -11.20
N PRO A 27 18.03 11.47 -11.98
CA PRO A 27 16.76 11.88 -11.42
C PRO A 27 16.19 10.67 -10.71
N SER A 28 15.80 10.82 -9.45
CA SER A 28 15.04 9.81 -8.75
C SER A 28 13.72 9.68 -9.51
N LEU A 29 13.63 8.70 -10.39
CA LEU A 29 12.38 8.29 -11.01
C LEU A 29 11.53 7.72 -9.88
N TRP A 30 10.69 8.56 -9.31
CA TRP A 30 9.63 8.09 -8.42
C TRP A 30 8.74 7.22 -9.30
N ALA A 31 8.59 5.96 -8.93
CA ALA A 31 7.65 5.09 -9.62
C ALA A 31 6.26 5.72 -9.51
N LYS A 32 5.63 6.01 -10.66
CA LYS A 32 4.28 6.56 -10.71
C LYS A 32 3.31 5.44 -10.33
N GLY A 33 2.72 5.54 -9.15
CA GLY A 33 1.86 4.49 -8.61
C GLY A 33 1.15 4.90 -7.35
N PHE A 34 0.25 4.04 -6.89
CA PHE A 34 -0.53 4.27 -5.69
C PHE A 34 -0.82 2.97 -4.95
N LEU A 35 -0.58 2.96 -3.62
CA LEU A 35 -1.04 1.91 -2.72
C LEU A 35 -2.47 2.25 -2.30
N GLU A 36 -3.44 1.48 -2.80
CA GLU A 36 -4.87 1.75 -2.57
C GLU A 36 -5.40 1.09 -1.31
N ASN A 37 -4.87 -0.09 -0.97
CA ASN A 37 -5.27 -0.83 0.23
C ASN A 37 -4.05 -1.51 0.87
N PRO A 38 -3.85 -1.37 2.21
CA PRO A 38 -4.66 -0.60 3.14
C PRO A 38 -4.50 0.91 2.95
N GLN A 39 -5.57 1.66 3.21
CA GLN A 39 -5.52 3.12 3.26
C GLN A 39 -4.97 3.60 4.61
N GLY A 40 -4.41 4.80 4.62
CA GLY A 40 -3.99 5.45 5.86
C GLY A 40 -5.16 5.65 6.83
N GLY A 41 -4.97 5.20 8.08
CA GLY A 41 -6.00 5.27 9.14
C GLY A 41 -7.08 4.21 9.06
N SER A 42 -7.02 3.26 8.10
CA SER A 42 -8.00 2.18 7.98
C SER A 42 -7.83 1.12 9.08
N PHE A 43 -8.91 0.37 9.33
CA PHE A 43 -8.91 -0.83 10.18
C PHE A 43 -8.90 -2.07 9.29
N GLN A 44 -8.06 -3.04 9.65
CA GLN A 44 -7.90 -4.31 8.94
C GLN A 44 -8.17 -5.47 9.91
N SER A 45 -8.84 -6.51 9.43
CA SER A 45 -9.03 -7.76 10.17
C SER A 45 -9.33 -8.91 9.19
N GLY A 46 -9.14 -10.15 9.63
CA GLY A 46 -9.41 -11.34 8.83
C GLY A 46 -8.57 -11.42 7.56
N LEU A 47 -9.13 -12.02 6.51
CA LEU A 47 -8.49 -12.08 5.20
C LEU A 47 -8.79 -10.83 4.38
N GLY A 48 -7.76 -10.21 3.87
CA GLY A 48 -7.88 -9.02 3.05
C GLY A 48 -6.82 -8.95 1.96
N VAL A 49 -6.95 -7.97 1.08
CA VAL A 49 -6.05 -7.76 -0.06
C VAL A 49 -5.25 -6.48 0.15
N ILE A 50 -3.94 -6.57 0.01
CA ILE A 50 -3.08 -5.41 -0.23
C ILE A 50 -3.10 -5.19 -1.73
N SER A 51 -3.45 -3.99 -2.19
CA SER A 51 -3.59 -3.72 -3.61
C SER A 51 -3.24 -2.29 -3.99
N GLY A 52 -3.02 -2.09 -5.27
CA GLY A 52 -2.75 -0.81 -5.87
C GLY A 52 -2.31 -0.95 -7.31
N TRP A 53 -1.66 0.08 -7.83
CA TRP A 53 -1.11 0.09 -9.17
C TRP A 53 0.21 0.87 -9.21
N VAL A 54 1.05 0.56 -10.17
CA VAL A 54 2.28 1.31 -10.47
C VAL A 54 2.65 1.11 -11.94
N CYS A 55 3.06 2.18 -12.62
CA CYS A 55 3.52 2.10 -14.01
C CYS A 55 4.91 1.46 -14.09
N ASP A 56 5.14 0.67 -15.15
CA ASP A 56 6.47 0.23 -15.60
C ASP A 56 7.33 -0.46 -14.51
N ALA A 57 6.75 -1.34 -13.71
CA ALA A 57 7.50 -2.11 -12.72
C ALA A 57 7.81 -3.54 -13.21
N SER A 58 8.91 -4.09 -12.74
CA SER A 58 9.26 -5.51 -12.92
C SER A 58 8.97 -6.34 -11.67
N SER A 59 8.99 -5.71 -10.50
CA SER A 59 8.71 -6.37 -9.22
C SER A 59 8.04 -5.41 -8.25
N ILE A 60 7.17 -5.98 -7.40
CA ILE A 60 6.54 -5.27 -6.30
C ILE A 60 6.89 -5.96 -5.00
N ASP A 61 7.46 -5.22 -4.07
CA ASP A 61 7.74 -5.66 -2.72
C ASP A 61 6.91 -4.88 -1.70
N LEU A 62 6.26 -5.63 -0.80
CA LEU A 62 5.48 -5.08 0.31
C LEU A 62 6.24 -5.33 1.62
N ILE A 63 6.50 -4.29 2.38
CA ILE A 63 7.21 -4.37 3.65
C ILE A 63 6.29 -3.88 4.76
N ILE A 64 5.91 -4.78 5.68
CA ILE A 64 5.09 -4.46 6.85
C ILE A 64 6.00 -4.41 8.07
N ASP A 65 5.96 -3.32 8.83
CA ASP A 65 6.73 -3.11 10.08
C ASP A 65 8.21 -3.47 9.95
N GLU A 66 8.84 -3.05 8.84
CA GLU A 66 10.25 -3.32 8.55
C GLU A 66 10.61 -4.82 8.49
N SER A 67 9.62 -5.69 8.24
CA SER A 67 9.81 -7.13 8.10
C SER A 67 10.48 -7.50 6.76
N THR A 68 10.66 -8.81 6.54
CA THR A 68 11.09 -9.34 5.24
C THR A 68 10.09 -8.97 4.14
N PRO A 69 10.55 -8.48 2.99
CA PRO A 69 9.68 -8.13 1.88
C PRO A 69 8.82 -9.30 1.42
N LEU A 70 7.55 -9.01 1.14
CA LEU A 70 6.59 -9.92 0.53
C LEU A 70 6.46 -9.56 -0.95
N ALA A 71 6.86 -10.46 -1.84
CA ALA A 71 6.72 -10.25 -3.27
C ALA A 71 5.24 -10.34 -3.68
N ALA A 72 4.69 -9.26 -4.23
CA ALA A 72 3.32 -9.23 -4.72
C ALA A 72 3.25 -9.51 -6.23
N PRO A 73 2.29 -10.32 -6.70
CA PRO A 73 1.99 -10.45 -8.12
C PRO A 73 1.70 -9.09 -8.75
N TYR A 74 2.30 -8.83 -9.90
CA TYR A 74 2.17 -7.59 -10.66
C TYR A 74 1.71 -7.86 -12.09
N GLY A 75 1.09 -6.86 -12.74
CA GLY A 75 0.63 -6.92 -14.12
C GLY A 75 -0.84 -7.35 -14.24
N THR A 76 -1.65 -7.19 -13.20
CA THR A 76 -3.09 -7.35 -13.32
C THR A 76 -3.72 -6.21 -14.09
N ASP A 77 -4.79 -6.52 -14.83
CA ASP A 77 -5.47 -5.58 -15.71
C ASP A 77 -6.16 -4.44 -14.91
N ARG A 78 -5.84 -3.19 -15.31
CA ARG A 78 -6.33 -1.95 -14.70
C ARG A 78 -6.61 -0.92 -15.80
N GLU A 79 -7.76 -1.04 -16.44
CA GLU A 79 -8.20 -0.13 -17.50
C GLU A 79 -8.24 1.35 -17.05
N ASP A 80 -8.48 1.59 -15.78
CA ASP A 80 -8.51 2.92 -15.16
C ASP A 80 -7.12 3.60 -15.12
N THR A 81 -6.04 2.84 -15.27
CA THR A 81 -4.66 3.37 -15.26
C THR A 81 -4.09 3.65 -16.66
N VAL A 82 -4.79 3.27 -17.73
CA VAL A 82 -4.31 3.44 -19.12
C VAL A 82 -3.94 4.90 -19.43
N GLY A 83 -4.75 5.86 -18.96
CA GLY A 83 -4.47 7.29 -19.14
C GLY A 83 -3.24 7.79 -18.40
N GLU A 84 -2.83 7.08 -17.36
CA GLU A 84 -1.70 7.43 -16.50
C GLU A 84 -0.41 6.73 -16.89
N CYS A 85 -0.51 5.46 -17.30
CA CYS A 85 0.63 4.57 -17.54
C CYS A 85 0.86 4.27 -19.04
N GLY A 86 -0.17 4.44 -19.88
CA GLY A 86 -0.09 4.12 -21.31
C GLY A 86 -0.54 2.69 -21.65
N ASP A 87 -0.70 1.84 -20.66
CA ASP A 87 -1.24 0.49 -20.79
C ASP A 87 -2.08 0.11 -19.54
N ALA A 88 -2.66 -1.08 -19.53
CA ALA A 88 -3.52 -1.55 -18.44
C ALA A 88 -2.83 -2.53 -17.47
N ASN A 89 -1.60 -2.98 -17.73
CA ASN A 89 -0.96 -4.06 -16.97
C ASN A 89 -0.23 -3.55 -15.72
N ASN A 90 -0.92 -2.74 -14.91
CA ASN A 90 -0.30 -1.94 -13.86
C ASN A 90 -0.73 -2.31 -12.44
N GLY A 91 -1.70 -3.22 -12.30
CA GLY A 91 -2.22 -3.61 -11.01
C GLY A 91 -1.33 -4.59 -10.28
N PHE A 92 -1.36 -4.52 -8.95
CA PHE A 92 -0.80 -5.56 -8.08
C PHE A 92 -1.79 -5.91 -6.97
N GLY A 93 -1.67 -7.14 -6.45
CA GLY A 93 -2.49 -7.59 -5.33
C GLY A 93 -1.80 -8.71 -4.56
N PHE A 94 -1.97 -8.69 -3.22
CA PHE A 94 -1.46 -9.71 -2.32
C PHE A 94 -2.50 -10.03 -1.26
N LEU A 95 -2.90 -11.30 -1.16
CA LEU A 95 -3.84 -11.74 -0.13
C LEU A 95 -3.09 -11.99 1.17
N LEU A 96 -3.57 -11.35 2.25
CA LEU A 96 -2.99 -11.48 3.58
C LEU A 96 -4.08 -11.81 4.61
N ASN A 97 -3.76 -12.69 5.57
CA ASN A 97 -4.53 -12.79 6.80
C ASN A 97 -3.96 -11.74 7.80
N TRP A 98 -4.69 -10.64 7.96
CA TRP A 98 -4.30 -9.56 8.87
C TRP A 98 -4.19 -10.01 10.32
N ASN A 99 -4.94 -11.05 10.70
CA ASN A 99 -4.89 -11.57 12.07
C ASN A 99 -3.55 -12.23 12.44
N LEU A 100 -2.66 -12.47 11.46
CA LEU A 100 -1.27 -12.90 11.73
C LEU A 100 -0.39 -11.77 12.26
N LEU A 101 -0.84 -10.53 12.14
CA LEU A 101 -0.22 -9.37 12.78
C LEU A 101 -0.85 -9.19 14.17
N ARG A 102 -0.11 -8.61 15.10
CA ARG A 102 -0.66 -8.28 16.43
C ARG A 102 -1.69 -7.16 16.31
N ASP A 103 -2.63 -7.12 17.25
CA ASP A 103 -3.52 -5.98 17.36
C ASP A 103 -2.72 -4.68 17.59
N GLY A 104 -3.12 -3.64 16.90
CA GLY A 104 -2.48 -2.33 17.04
C GLY A 104 -2.15 -1.66 15.72
N THR A 105 -1.32 -0.64 15.80
CA THR A 105 -0.92 0.17 14.65
C THR A 105 0.25 -0.46 13.92
N HIS A 106 0.14 -0.57 12.61
CA HIS A 106 1.13 -1.11 11.70
C HIS A 106 1.43 -0.13 10.58
N THR A 107 2.59 -0.31 9.95
CA THR A 107 2.99 0.44 8.76
C THR A 107 3.24 -0.51 7.60
N ILE A 108 2.92 -0.07 6.39
CA ILE A 108 3.28 -0.77 5.16
C ILE A 108 3.97 0.20 4.21
N ARG A 109 4.99 -0.31 3.53
CA ARG A 109 5.64 0.35 2.38
C ARG A 109 5.53 -0.54 1.17
N ALA A 110 5.19 0.06 0.02
CA ALA A 110 5.17 -0.60 -1.28
C ALA A 110 6.30 -0.06 -2.14
N LEU A 111 7.12 -0.97 -2.66
CA LEU A 111 8.28 -0.67 -3.48
C LEU A 111 8.10 -1.29 -4.86
N ALA A 112 8.44 -0.53 -5.89
CA ALA A 112 8.56 -1.00 -7.27
C ALA A 112 10.04 -1.02 -7.64
N ASP A 113 10.58 -2.17 -8.02
CA ASP A 113 12.00 -2.35 -8.34
C ASP A 113 12.94 -1.76 -7.28
N GLY A 114 12.56 -1.92 -6.00
CA GLY A 114 13.30 -1.42 -4.84
C GLY A 114 13.07 0.06 -4.52
N VAL A 115 12.27 0.80 -5.29
CA VAL A 115 11.95 2.22 -5.04
C VAL A 115 10.56 2.35 -4.43
N GLN A 116 10.48 2.97 -3.26
CA GLN A 116 9.20 3.17 -2.59
C GLN A 116 8.29 4.12 -3.40
N PHE A 117 7.06 3.69 -3.68
CA PHE A 117 6.04 4.49 -4.34
C PHE A 117 4.79 4.72 -3.49
N GLY A 118 4.61 3.95 -2.42
CA GLY A 118 3.46 4.07 -1.54
C GLY A 118 3.77 3.67 -0.10
N SER A 119 3.00 4.21 0.83
CA SER A 119 3.02 3.78 2.24
C SER A 119 1.70 4.11 2.91
N ALA A 120 1.36 3.34 3.94
CA ALA A 120 0.19 3.59 4.77
C ALA A 120 0.47 3.18 6.22
N THR A 121 -0.21 3.85 7.15
CA THR A 121 -0.33 3.44 8.54
C THR A 121 -1.76 3.00 8.77
N PHE A 122 -1.97 1.81 9.31
CA PHE A 122 -3.28 1.19 9.52
C PHE A 122 -3.34 0.52 10.88
N THR A 123 -4.53 0.11 11.31
CA THR A 123 -4.73 -0.58 12.58
C THR A 123 -5.27 -1.98 12.32
N VAL A 124 -4.65 -2.99 12.93
CA VAL A 124 -5.17 -4.36 12.95
C VAL A 124 -5.99 -4.56 14.21
N THR A 125 -7.14 -5.19 14.03
CA THR A 125 -8.01 -5.62 15.13
C THR A 125 -8.41 -7.07 14.92
N THR A 126 -8.24 -7.89 15.96
CA THR A 126 -8.66 -9.27 15.95
C THR A 126 -9.79 -9.50 16.96
N ILE A 127 -10.57 -10.55 16.79
CA ILE A 127 -11.59 -10.91 17.77
C ILE A 127 -10.92 -11.73 18.86
N LEU A 128 -11.01 -11.28 20.09
CA LEU A 128 -10.44 -11.93 21.28
C LEU A 128 -8.92 -12.14 21.21
N GLY A 129 -8.21 -11.47 20.31
CA GLY A 129 -6.77 -11.64 20.13
C GLY A 129 -6.36 -12.96 19.49
N GLU A 130 -7.31 -13.69 18.88
CA GLU A 130 -7.06 -14.98 18.23
C GLU A 130 -6.75 -14.81 16.75
N GLU A 131 -5.70 -15.48 16.26
CA GLU A 131 -5.34 -15.47 14.83
C GLU A 131 -6.39 -16.14 13.97
N ILE A 132 -6.99 -17.22 14.49
CA ILE A 132 -8.05 -17.99 13.84
C ILE A 132 -9.14 -18.28 14.86
N LEU A 133 -10.33 -17.81 14.57
CA LEU A 133 -11.50 -18.01 15.37
C LEU A 133 -12.41 -19.03 14.70
N SER A 134 -12.67 -20.17 15.37
CA SER A 134 -13.44 -21.26 14.81
C SER A 134 -14.67 -21.60 15.65
N GLY A 135 -15.65 -22.24 15.01
CA GLY A 135 -16.84 -22.76 15.68
C GLY A 135 -17.89 -21.71 16.03
N ILE A 136 -17.73 -20.45 15.68
CA ILE A 136 -18.77 -19.44 15.84
C ILE A 136 -19.89 -19.73 14.85
N ARG A 137 -21.11 -19.81 15.36
CA ARG A 137 -22.32 -20.11 14.62
C ARG A 137 -23.42 -19.14 14.98
N GLY A 138 -24.38 -18.97 14.05
CA GLY A 138 -25.53 -18.09 14.20
C GLY A 138 -25.34 -16.75 13.54
N SER A 139 -26.43 -16.03 13.47
CA SER A 139 -26.51 -14.71 12.87
C SER A 139 -26.79 -13.66 13.94
N PHE A 140 -26.29 -12.47 13.74
CA PHE A 140 -26.42 -11.35 14.67
C PHE A 140 -27.09 -10.19 13.96
N ARG A 141 -28.12 -9.60 14.57
CA ARG A 141 -28.85 -8.46 14.03
C ARG A 141 -28.26 -7.16 14.60
N LEU A 142 -27.92 -6.24 13.70
CA LEU A 142 -27.57 -4.87 14.01
C LEU A 142 -28.76 -3.99 13.62
N SER A 143 -29.52 -3.54 14.61
CA SER A 143 -30.70 -2.71 14.36
C SER A 143 -30.31 -1.26 14.16
N ASP A 144 -31.12 -0.57 13.32
CA ASP A 144 -30.90 0.84 12.97
C ASP A 144 -29.49 1.14 12.42
N PHE A 145 -28.93 0.20 11.65
CA PHE A 145 -27.58 0.33 11.08
C PHE A 145 -27.60 0.09 9.56
N PRO A 146 -26.87 0.88 8.74
CA PRO A 146 -26.12 2.09 9.08
C PRO A 146 -27.01 3.33 9.24
N TRP A 147 -28.31 3.22 8.97
CA TRP A 147 -29.29 4.30 9.12
C TRP A 147 -30.50 3.82 9.89
N SER A 148 -31.16 4.74 10.58
CA SER A 148 -32.41 4.45 11.26
C SER A 148 -33.44 3.83 10.32
N GLY A 149 -34.14 2.78 10.77
CA GLY A 149 -35.08 2.01 9.96
C GLY A 149 -34.44 0.97 9.04
N THR A 150 -33.14 0.74 9.18
CA THR A 150 -32.44 -0.33 8.45
C THR A 150 -31.81 -1.30 9.45
N ASP A 151 -32.08 -2.58 9.29
CA ASP A 151 -31.46 -3.64 10.09
C ASP A 151 -30.52 -4.45 9.19
N VAL A 152 -29.33 -4.76 9.69
CA VAL A 152 -28.36 -5.61 9.01
C VAL A 152 -28.16 -6.88 9.81
N VAL A 153 -28.31 -8.03 9.16
CA VAL A 153 -27.98 -9.33 9.74
C VAL A 153 -26.61 -9.74 9.25
N ILE A 154 -25.73 -10.04 10.20
CA ILE A 154 -24.37 -10.50 9.93
C ILE A 154 -24.18 -11.89 10.50
N ARG A 155 -23.31 -12.69 9.86
CA ARG A 155 -22.83 -13.97 10.37
C ARG A 155 -21.31 -14.05 10.29
N TRP A 156 -20.74 -14.88 11.15
CA TRP A 156 -19.32 -15.19 11.08
C TRP A 156 -19.05 -16.13 9.89
N GLU A 157 -18.09 -15.76 9.05
CA GLU A 157 -17.60 -16.61 7.96
C GLU A 157 -16.19 -17.09 8.31
N GLU A 158 -16.07 -18.31 8.78
CA GLU A 158 -14.82 -18.88 9.28
C GLU A 158 -13.72 -18.90 8.22
N SER A 159 -14.07 -19.17 6.96
CA SER A 159 -13.12 -19.16 5.85
C SER A 159 -12.49 -17.81 5.55
N LEU A 160 -13.20 -16.74 5.91
CA LEU A 160 -12.73 -15.36 5.74
C LEU A 160 -12.19 -14.77 7.05
N GLN A 161 -12.39 -15.45 8.19
CA GLN A 161 -12.07 -14.92 9.52
C GLN A 161 -12.66 -13.52 9.71
N ASN A 162 -13.91 -13.34 9.26
CA ASN A 162 -14.58 -12.04 9.28
C ASN A 162 -16.11 -12.22 9.34
N PHE A 163 -16.80 -11.14 9.69
CA PHE A 163 -18.24 -11.08 9.54
C PHE A 163 -18.63 -10.75 8.10
N VAL A 164 -19.67 -11.42 7.62
CA VAL A 164 -20.29 -11.14 6.32
C VAL A 164 -21.74 -10.71 6.51
N ILE A 165 -22.23 -9.86 5.64
CA ILE A 165 -23.64 -9.47 5.63
C ILE A 165 -24.45 -10.63 5.05
N GLU A 166 -25.45 -11.10 5.80
CA GLU A 166 -26.39 -12.13 5.39
C GLU A 166 -27.63 -11.53 4.74
N SER A 167 -28.18 -10.47 5.35
CA SER A 167 -29.30 -9.72 4.79
C SER A 167 -29.30 -8.26 5.24
N VAL A 168 -30.02 -7.43 4.48
CA VAL A 168 -30.35 -6.05 4.84
C VAL A 168 -31.87 -5.93 4.78
N GLU A 169 -32.48 -5.50 5.89
CA GLU A 169 -33.93 -5.34 6.04
C GLU A 169 -34.22 -3.86 6.24
N VAL A 170 -35.10 -3.30 5.40
CA VAL A 170 -35.54 -1.91 5.52
C VAL A 170 -36.93 -1.90 6.14
N ASN A 171 -37.04 -1.31 7.33
CA ASN A 171 -38.28 -1.15 8.05
C ASN A 171 -39.08 0.01 7.42
N VAL A 172 -39.89 -0.26 6.40
CA VAL A 172 -40.79 0.74 5.85
C VAL A 172 -41.95 0.89 6.84
N PRO A 173 -42.20 2.08 7.41
CA PRO A 173 -43.36 2.26 8.27
C PRO A 173 -44.64 1.97 7.44
N GLU A 174 -45.50 1.10 7.98
CA GLU A 174 -46.80 0.86 7.37
C GLU A 174 -47.53 2.20 7.22
N VAL A 175 -47.72 2.65 5.99
CA VAL A 175 -48.62 3.77 5.71
C VAL A 175 -50.02 3.27 6.01
N GLY A 176 -50.54 3.62 7.18
CA GLY A 176 -51.94 3.29 7.53
C GLY A 176 -52.87 3.77 6.43
N VAL A 177 -53.49 2.82 5.73
CA VAL A 177 -54.56 3.12 4.77
C VAL A 177 -55.75 3.59 5.61
N GLY A 178 -55.91 4.89 5.75
CA GLY A 178 -57.10 5.48 6.32
C GLY A 178 -58.29 5.02 5.53
N THR A 179 -59.14 4.19 6.12
CA THR A 179 -60.48 3.92 5.56
C THR A 179 -61.30 5.19 5.66
N PHE A 180 -61.61 5.75 4.51
CA PHE A 180 -62.58 6.84 4.37
C PHE A 180 -64.01 6.29 4.47
#